data_6cb631c1350ad48575109ef867cd67c9
#
_entry.id   6cb631c1350ad48575109ef867cd67c9
#
_cell.length_a   1.000
_cell.length_b   1.000
_cell.length_c   1.000
_cell.angle_alpha   90.00
_cell.angle_beta   90.00
_cell.angle_gamma   90.00
#
_symmetry.space_group_name_H-M   'P 1'
#
loop_
_entity.id
_entity.type
_entity.pdbx_description
1 polymer ?
#
loop_
_entity_poly.entity_id
_entity_poly.type
_entity_poly.pdbx_seq_one_letter_code
_entity_poly.pdbx_strand_id
1 'polypeptide(L)'
;MKKYCLLVFSLFIFLYSHSQDSTYAERLGFPKDARVIILHMDDAGMSLSSDRGIEKVFEKGVANSTSVMMPCPWVPQMVRYIEDHPGIDAGLHLTLTSEWKDYRWVPLAGVSQVPGLTDSTGCMWSNVADVERHASADEVDKEIRAQLQRAERMGFHPTHLDSHMGTLFASPAFLQKYIQLGIEKQIPVMYPGGNDILISDEMHFTKEQVAFFQKLGKIVWDGGLPVLDDLHNYSYDWNPPANIANNDAALTKWRVDLYEKTMSQLKPGLTMVIMHCTDPSSIFPEITDSGDKRKADMLAMLDPGFKKFLKDQGFILTTWHELMQRRQKVK
;
A
#
# COMPACT_ATOMS: atom_id res chain seq x y z
N MET A 1 -29.81 53.00 54.94
CA MET A 1 -29.84 52.75 53.50
C MET A 1 -28.59 51.96 53.14
N LYS A 2 -28.71 50.63 52.99
CA LYS A 2 -27.59 49.77 52.63
C LYS A 2 -27.64 49.53 51.12
N LYS A 3 -26.57 49.96 50.41
CA LYS A 3 -26.39 49.75 48.96
C LYS A 3 -25.75 48.36 48.76
N TYR A 4 -26.46 47.42 48.13
CA TYR A 4 -25.92 46.16 47.67
C TYR A 4 -25.26 46.35 46.28
N CYS A 5 -23.95 46.16 46.20
CA CYS A 5 -23.22 46.09 44.96
C CYS A 5 -23.29 44.66 44.43
N LEU A 6 -24.02 44.42 43.34
CA LEU A 6 -24.02 43.15 42.62
C LEU A 6 -22.77 43.07 41.74
N LEU A 7 -21.82 42.22 42.10
CA LEU A 7 -20.70 41.82 41.23
C LEU A 7 -21.20 40.73 40.26
N VAL A 8 -21.32 41.08 38.99
CA VAL A 8 -21.57 40.14 37.92
C VAL A 8 -20.22 39.49 37.54
N PHE A 9 -20.03 38.23 37.94
CA PHE A 9 -18.87 37.44 37.52
C PHE A 9 -19.19 36.85 36.17
N SER A 10 -18.65 37.47 35.07
CA SER A 10 -18.71 36.92 33.71
C SER A 10 -17.73 35.73 33.62
N LEU A 11 -18.29 34.51 33.65
CA LEU A 11 -17.55 33.29 33.44
C LEU A 11 -17.20 33.15 31.93
N PHE A 12 -16.00 33.56 31.51
CA PHE A 12 -15.49 33.26 30.21
C PHE A 12 -15.12 31.76 30.14
N ILE A 13 -16.02 30.93 29.60
CA ILE A 13 -15.72 29.56 29.24
C ILE A 13 -14.84 29.62 27.98
N PHE A 14 -13.53 29.50 28.16
CA PHE A 14 -12.61 29.19 27.07
C PHE A 14 -12.91 27.75 26.61
N LEU A 15 -13.71 27.61 25.57
CA LEU A 15 -13.78 26.39 24.80
C LEU A 15 -12.41 26.19 24.15
N TYR A 16 -11.56 25.39 24.78
CA TYR A 16 -10.41 24.83 24.10
C TYR A 16 -10.95 23.93 22.97
N SER A 17 -11.17 24.51 21.81
CA SER A 17 -11.25 23.72 20.57
C SER A 17 -9.90 23.03 20.42
N HIS A 18 -9.83 21.75 20.73
CA HIS A 18 -8.74 20.92 20.20
C HIS A 18 -8.92 20.95 18.68
N SER A 19 -8.19 21.82 18.03
CA SER A 19 -8.00 21.74 16.59
C SER A 19 -7.40 20.36 16.35
N GLN A 20 -8.20 19.42 15.92
CA GLN A 20 -7.69 18.18 15.38
C GLN A 20 -6.81 18.57 14.21
N ASP A 21 -5.53 18.18 14.26
CA ASP A 21 -4.61 18.48 13.16
C ASP A 21 -5.23 18.01 11.86
N SER A 22 -5.16 18.85 10.80
CA SER A 22 -5.74 18.50 9.51
C SER A 22 -5.10 17.23 8.97
N THR A 23 -5.93 16.31 8.45
CA THR A 23 -5.47 15.09 7.80
C THR A 23 -4.60 15.40 6.58
N TYR A 24 -3.78 14.48 6.13
CA TYR A 24 -3.03 14.64 4.88
C TYR A 24 -3.97 14.74 3.67
N ALA A 25 -5.13 14.09 3.70
CA ALA A 25 -6.17 14.30 2.70
C ALA A 25 -6.60 15.77 2.62
N GLU A 26 -6.90 16.39 3.76
CA GLU A 26 -7.26 17.82 3.80
C GLU A 26 -6.13 18.73 3.35
N ARG A 27 -4.88 18.42 3.75
CA ARG A 27 -3.69 19.15 3.29
C ARG A 27 -3.49 19.07 1.78
N LEU A 28 -3.89 17.95 1.16
CA LEU A 28 -3.88 17.75 -0.29
C LEU A 28 -5.09 18.38 -1.00
N GLY A 29 -5.95 19.12 -0.26
CA GLY A 29 -7.09 19.85 -0.81
C GLY A 29 -8.32 18.97 -1.09
N PHE A 30 -8.44 17.80 -0.47
CA PHE A 30 -9.70 17.08 -0.43
C PHE A 30 -10.68 17.74 0.56
N PRO A 31 -12.00 17.52 0.41
CA PRO A 31 -12.97 18.07 1.33
C PRO A 31 -12.69 17.67 2.79
N LYS A 32 -13.05 18.54 3.72
CA LYS A 32 -12.97 18.24 5.15
C LYS A 32 -13.79 16.97 5.47
N ASP A 33 -13.26 16.16 6.35
CA ASP A 33 -13.86 14.89 6.77
C ASP A 33 -14.09 13.87 5.62
N ALA A 34 -13.47 14.06 4.43
CA ALA A 34 -13.55 13.11 3.34
C ALA A 34 -12.81 11.81 3.67
N ARG A 35 -13.41 10.68 3.25
CA ARG A 35 -12.75 9.37 3.22
C ARG A 35 -12.22 9.14 1.81
N VAL A 36 -10.93 9.38 1.64
CA VAL A 36 -10.22 9.27 0.36
C VAL A 36 -9.48 7.94 0.34
N ILE A 37 -9.63 7.17 -0.74
CA ILE A 37 -9.04 5.83 -0.82
C ILE A 37 -8.29 5.61 -2.14
N ILE A 38 -7.21 4.82 -2.05
CA ILE A 38 -6.56 4.15 -3.17
C ILE A 38 -6.90 2.66 -3.04
N LEU A 39 -7.50 2.05 -4.04
CA LEU A 39 -7.69 0.60 -4.11
C LEU A 39 -6.52 0.01 -4.88
N HIS A 40 -5.58 -0.61 -4.15
CA HIS A 40 -4.26 -0.96 -4.66
C HIS A 40 -4.04 -2.46 -4.77
N MET A 41 -3.60 -2.90 -5.94
CA MET A 41 -3.31 -4.30 -6.25
C MET A 41 -1.81 -4.56 -6.24
N ASP A 42 -1.33 -5.33 -5.27
CA ASP A 42 0.06 -5.75 -5.15
C ASP A 42 0.41 -6.89 -6.15
N ASP A 43 1.69 -7.19 -6.26
CA ASP A 43 2.29 -8.35 -6.95
C ASP A 43 2.13 -8.38 -8.49
N ALA A 44 2.00 -7.25 -9.15
CA ALA A 44 2.07 -7.21 -10.62
C ALA A 44 3.45 -7.67 -11.13
N GLY A 45 3.47 -8.39 -12.24
CA GLY A 45 4.70 -8.95 -12.83
C GLY A 45 5.21 -10.21 -12.14
N MET A 46 4.61 -10.63 -11.01
CA MET A 46 5.00 -11.82 -10.28
C MET A 46 4.75 -13.08 -11.10
N SER A 47 3.54 -13.24 -11.60
CA SER A 47 3.11 -14.38 -12.42
C SER A 47 2.09 -13.96 -13.46
N LEU A 48 1.93 -14.76 -14.52
CA LEU A 48 0.88 -14.52 -15.51
C LEU A 48 -0.53 -14.49 -14.88
N SER A 49 -0.75 -15.32 -13.86
CA SER A 49 -2.04 -15.35 -13.16
C SER A 49 -2.31 -14.05 -12.38
N SER A 50 -1.28 -13.47 -11.76
CA SER A 50 -1.38 -12.16 -11.09
C SER A 50 -1.66 -11.07 -12.11
N ASP A 51 -0.90 -11.03 -13.20
CA ASP A 51 -1.07 -10.04 -14.26
C ASP A 51 -2.47 -10.09 -14.86
N ARG A 52 -2.99 -11.28 -15.17
CA ARG A 52 -4.34 -11.46 -15.71
C ARG A 52 -5.46 -11.02 -14.75
N GLY A 53 -5.27 -11.27 -13.46
CA GLY A 53 -6.19 -10.78 -12.43
C GLY A 53 -6.24 -9.24 -12.37
N ILE A 54 -5.07 -8.63 -12.36
CA ILE A 54 -4.89 -7.17 -12.33
C ILE A 54 -5.46 -6.52 -13.60
N GLU A 55 -5.12 -7.05 -14.80
CA GLU A 55 -5.67 -6.57 -16.07
C GLU A 55 -7.21 -6.59 -16.08
N LYS A 56 -7.83 -7.71 -15.67
CA LYS A 56 -9.30 -7.83 -15.60
C LYS A 56 -9.90 -6.77 -14.68
N VAL A 57 -9.26 -6.49 -13.56
CA VAL A 57 -9.77 -5.49 -12.61
C VAL A 57 -9.60 -4.07 -13.16
N PHE A 58 -8.50 -3.73 -13.82
CA PHE A 58 -8.35 -2.43 -14.48
C PHE A 58 -9.40 -2.24 -15.60
N GLU A 59 -9.71 -3.28 -16.36
CA GLU A 59 -10.69 -3.19 -17.44
C GLU A 59 -12.14 -3.05 -16.96
N LYS A 60 -12.51 -3.70 -15.87
CA LYS A 60 -13.93 -3.92 -15.50
C LYS A 60 -14.27 -3.66 -14.04
N GLY A 61 -13.26 -3.55 -13.19
CA GLY A 61 -13.41 -3.46 -11.75
C GLY A 61 -13.37 -2.04 -11.22
N VAL A 62 -13.03 -1.93 -9.94
CA VAL A 62 -12.98 -0.66 -9.20
C VAL A 62 -11.59 -0.31 -8.66
N ALA A 63 -10.66 -1.26 -8.54
CA ALA A 63 -9.30 -0.95 -8.12
C ALA A 63 -8.59 -0.11 -9.20
N ASN A 64 -7.76 0.82 -8.75
CA ASN A 64 -7.26 1.90 -9.60
C ASN A 64 -5.75 2.14 -9.48
N SER A 65 -5.04 1.28 -8.76
CA SER A 65 -3.58 1.34 -8.58
C SER A 65 -2.99 -0.07 -8.50
N THR A 66 -1.73 -0.23 -8.88
CA THR A 66 -0.96 -1.47 -8.75
C THR A 66 0.52 -1.18 -8.54
N SER A 67 1.29 -2.18 -8.10
CA SER A 67 2.75 -2.10 -8.04
C SER A 67 3.45 -3.36 -8.55
N VAL A 68 4.58 -3.15 -9.25
CA VAL A 68 5.29 -4.17 -10.06
C VAL A 68 6.51 -4.71 -9.32
N MET A 69 6.60 -6.04 -9.16
CA MET A 69 7.72 -6.77 -8.57
C MET A 69 8.86 -6.94 -9.60
N MET A 70 9.75 -5.95 -9.72
CA MET A 70 10.77 -5.93 -10.78
C MET A 70 11.69 -7.17 -10.84
N PRO A 71 12.04 -7.90 -9.76
CA PRO A 71 12.83 -9.13 -9.88
C PRO A 71 12.10 -10.29 -10.55
N CYS A 72 10.79 -10.23 -10.68
CA CYS A 72 9.96 -11.34 -11.12
C CYS A 72 9.92 -11.54 -12.65
N PRO A 73 9.55 -12.77 -13.11
CA PRO A 73 9.73 -13.13 -14.54
C PRO A 73 8.65 -12.58 -15.48
N TRP A 74 7.45 -12.22 -14.99
CA TRP A 74 6.36 -11.72 -15.85
C TRP A 74 6.33 -10.20 -16.01
N VAL A 75 7.26 -9.49 -15.40
CA VAL A 75 7.44 -8.04 -15.53
C VAL A 75 7.42 -7.53 -16.96
N PRO A 76 8.08 -8.20 -17.97
CA PRO A 76 8.03 -7.67 -19.33
C PRO A 76 6.63 -7.62 -19.94
N GLN A 77 5.75 -8.53 -19.55
CA GLN A 77 4.37 -8.52 -20.03
C GLN A 77 3.55 -7.41 -19.34
N MET A 78 3.69 -7.27 -18.01
CA MET A 78 3.01 -6.23 -17.25
C MET A 78 3.46 -4.83 -17.65
N VAL A 79 4.76 -4.62 -17.89
CA VAL A 79 5.26 -3.31 -18.35
C VAL A 79 4.68 -2.95 -19.71
N ARG A 80 4.60 -3.88 -20.67
CA ARG A 80 3.92 -3.60 -21.95
C ARG A 80 2.45 -3.24 -21.75
N TYR A 81 1.74 -3.96 -20.89
CA TYR A 81 0.35 -3.64 -20.59
C TYR A 81 0.19 -2.22 -20.02
N ILE A 82 1.09 -1.80 -19.12
CA ILE A 82 1.11 -0.44 -18.56
C ILE A 82 1.41 0.60 -19.64
N GLU A 83 2.38 0.34 -20.52
CA GLU A 83 2.74 1.24 -21.64
C GLU A 83 1.57 1.41 -22.64
N ASP A 84 0.84 0.33 -22.92
CA ASP A 84 -0.35 0.36 -23.79
C ASP A 84 -1.55 1.07 -23.13
N HIS A 85 -1.50 1.29 -21.80
CA HIS A 85 -2.57 1.90 -21.01
C HIS A 85 -2.05 3.04 -20.11
N PRO A 86 -1.62 4.18 -20.68
CA PRO A 86 -0.89 5.26 -19.96
C PRO A 86 -1.70 5.95 -18.85
N GLY A 87 -2.98 5.59 -18.68
CA GLY A 87 -3.80 6.08 -17.57
C GLY A 87 -3.73 5.23 -16.30
N ILE A 88 -3.01 4.11 -16.32
CA ILE A 88 -2.87 3.23 -15.17
C ILE A 88 -1.91 3.85 -14.14
N ASP A 89 -2.33 3.87 -12.87
CA ASP A 89 -1.47 4.24 -11.74
C ASP A 89 -0.66 3.01 -11.32
N ALA A 90 0.61 2.96 -11.73
CA ALA A 90 1.49 1.83 -11.49
C ALA A 90 2.78 2.25 -10.79
N GLY A 91 3.08 1.61 -9.67
CA GLY A 91 4.28 1.80 -8.86
C GLY A 91 5.27 0.65 -8.93
N LEU A 92 6.31 0.71 -8.10
CA LEU A 92 7.24 -0.38 -7.86
C LEU A 92 6.94 -1.05 -6.53
N HIS A 93 6.65 -2.34 -6.56
CA HIS A 93 6.59 -3.22 -5.41
C HIS A 93 8.00 -3.69 -5.06
N LEU A 94 8.71 -2.85 -4.29
CA LEU A 94 10.13 -3.07 -3.97
C LEU A 94 10.29 -4.38 -3.22
N THR A 95 10.93 -5.33 -3.86
CA THR A 95 10.95 -6.74 -3.48
C THR A 95 12.32 -7.12 -2.95
N LEU A 96 12.37 -7.60 -1.68
CA LEU A 96 13.59 -8.02 -1.01
C LEU A 96 13.51 -9.47 -0.50
N THR A 97 12.37 -10.13 -0.72
CA THR A 97 12.12 -11.52 -0.36
C THR A 97 11.71 -12.34 -1.58
N SER A 98 11.84 -13.65 -1.48
CA SER A 98 11.38 -14.62 -2.49
C SER A 98 10.83 -15.84 -1.74
N GLU A 99 9.56 -15.78 -1.35
CA GLU A 99 8.98 -16.61 -0.30
C GLU A 99 8.55 -18.01 -0.74
N TRP A 100 8.42 -18.27 -2.05
CA TRP A 100 7.85 -19.53 -2.52
C TRP A 100 8.88 -20.62 -2.76
N LYS A 101 8.50 -21.86 -2.61
CA LYS A 101 9.42 -23.01 -2.61
C LYS A 101 10.07 -23.23 -3.97
N ASP A 102 9.26 -23.30 -5.01
CA ASP A 102 9.70 -23.76 -6.35
C ASP A 102 9.65 -22.63 -7.40
N TYR A 103 9.33 -21.40 -6.97
CA TYR A 103 9.24 -20.21 -7.82
C TYR A 103 9.97 -19.05 -7.15
N ARG A 104 11.27 -19.00 -7.42
CA ARG A 104 12.22 -18.10 -6.73
C ARG A 104 12.87 -17.12 -7.70
N TRP A 105 13.23 -15.96 -7.19
CA TRP A 105 13.95 -14.92 -7.93
C TRP A 105 15.18 -14.45 -7.18
N VAL A 106 16.10 -13.82 -7.93
CA VAL A 106 17.38 -13.31 -7.45
C VAL A 106 17.38 -11.78 -7.42
N PRO A 107 18.26 -11.15 -6.64
CA PRO A 107 18.37 -9.70 -6.62
C PRO A 107 18.89 -9.15 -7.95
N LEU A 108 18.34 -8.00 -8.37
CA LEU A 108 18.72 -7.31 -9.61
C LEU A 108 20.08 -6.60 -9.51
N ALA A 109 20.50 -6.23 -8.31
CA ALA A 109 21.85 -5.71 -8.07
C ALA A 109 22.94 -6.79 -8.29
N GLY A 110 22.53 -8.08 -8.30
CA GLY A 110 23.41 -9.23 -8.40
C GLY A 110 23.93 -9.72 -7.04
N VAL A 111 23.95 -11.06 -6.90
CA VAL A 111 24.29 -11.75 -5.62
C VAL A 111 25.61 -11.27 -5.02
N SER A 112 26.63 -11.02 -5.83
CA SER A 112 27.94 -10.55 -5.36
C SER A 112 27.94 -9.13 -4.78
N GLN A 113 26.95 -8.31 -5.14
CA GLN A 113 26.82 -6.93 -4.67
C GLN A 113 25.96 -6.82 -3.41
N VAL A 114 25.07 -7.79 -3.20
CA VAL A 114 24.12 -7.82 -2.09
C VAL A 114 24.04 -9.23 -1.47
N PRO A 115 25.18 -9.79 -1.02
CA PRO A 115 25.22 -11.17 -0.49
C PRO A 115 24.32 -11.36 0.73
N GLY A 116 24.11 -10.31 1.55
CA GLY A 116 23.22 -10.36 2.71
C GLY A 116 21.73 -10.49 2.36
N LEU A 117 21.33 -10.17 1.13
CA LEU A 117 19.96 -10.35 0.64
C LEU A 117 19.67 -11.76 0.14
N THR A 118 20.65 -12.66 0.10
CA THR A 118 20.51 -13.97 -0.55
C THR A 118 20.77 -15.14 0.37
N ASP A 119 20.02 -16.22 0.15
CA ASP A 119 20.26 -17.51 0.78
C ASP A 119 21.39 -18.30 0.09
N SER A 120 21.67 -19.52 0.55
CA SER A 120 22.72 -20.39 0.00
C SER A 120 22.49 -20.81 -1.46
N THR A 121 21.28 -20.65 -1.99
CA THR A 121 20.96 -20.91 -3.41
C THR A 121 21.17 -19.71 -4.32
N GLY A 122 21.45 -18.54 -3.75
CA GLY A 122 21.57 -17.26 -4.46
C GLY A 122 20.23 -16.56 -4.72
N CYS A 123 19.11 -17.14 -4.26
CA CYS A 123 17.83 -16.46 -4.29
C CYS A 123 17.69 -15.50 -3.10
N MET A 124 16.81 -14.50 -3.21
CA MET A 124 16.46 -13.68 -2.06
C MET A 124 15.90 -14.55 -0.92
N TRP A 125 16.08 -14.14 0.34
CA TRP A 125 15.53 -14.85 1.49
C TRP A 125 14.01 -15.04 1.36
N SER A 126 13.50 -16.14 1.95
CA SER A 126 12.08 -16.47 1.87
C SER A 126 11.19 -15.70 2.85
N ASN A 127 11.77 -14.94 3.76
CA ASN A 127 11.03 -14.23 4.80
C ASN A 127 11.74 -12.95 5.25
N VAL A 128 10.96 -12.05 5.83
CA VAL A 128 11.40 -10.72 6.29
C VAL A 128 12.44 -10.81 7.41
N ALA A 129 12.29 -11.76 8.34
CA ALA A 129 13.20 -11.90 9.49
C ALA A 129 14.63 -12.29 9.08
N ASP A 130 14.78 -13.10 8.03
CA ASP A 130 16.10 -13.44 7.50
C ASP A 130 16.73 -12.25 6.74
N VAL A 131 15.93 -11.48 5.99
CA VAL A 131 16.42 -10.23 5.38
C VAL A 131 16.90 -9.26 6.45
N GLU A 132 16.11 -9.01 7.51
CA GLU A 132 16.50 -8.13 8.61
C GLU A 132 17.79 -8.58 9.30
N ARG A 133 17.95 -9.90 9.48
CA ARG A 133 19.12 -10.48 10.17
C ARG A 133 20.39 -10.41 9.36
N HIS A 134 20.33 -10.56 8.04
CA HIS A 134 21.49 -10.80 7.19
C HIS A 134 21.85 -9.61 6.30
N ALA A 135 20.88 -8.83 5.84
CA ALA A 135 21.14 -7.72 4.95
C ALA A 135 21.56 -6.45 5.68
N SER A 136 22.48 -5.73 5.10
CA SER A 136 22.80 -4.37 5.50
C SER A 136 21.90 -3.36 4.79
N ALA A 137 21.74 -2.16 5.39
CA ALA A 137 20.98 -1.08 4.77
C ALA A 137 21.59 -0.63 3.42
N ASP A 138 22.90 -0.77 3.24
CA ASP A 138 23.57 -0.42 1.99
C ASP A 138 23.29 -1.45 0.89
N GLU A 139 23.12 -2.73 1.22
CA GLU A 139 22.68 -3.76 0.27
C GLU A 139 21.23 -3.55 -0.13
N VAL A 140 20.36 -3.21 0.83
CA VAL A 140 18.97 -2.82 0.56
C VAL A 140 18.91 -1.62 -0.38
N ASP A 141 19.69 -0.55 -0.12
CA ASP A 141 19.74 0.63 -0.99
C ASP A 141 20.17 0.28 -2.42
N LYS A 142 21.21 -0.58 -2.56
CA LYS A 142 21.67 -1.04 -3.87
C LYS A 142 20.57 -1.78 -4.63
N GLU A 143 19.86 -2.68 -3.95
CA GLU A 143 18.83 -3.49 -4.60
C GLU A 143 17.61 -2.67 -5.00
N ILE A 144 17.07 -1.81 -4.12
CA ILE A 144 15.90 -0.99 -4.47
C ILE A 144 16.21 0.01 -5.61
N ARG A 145 17.45 0.52 -5.67
CA ARG A 145 17.91 1.34 -6.80
C ARG A 145 18.07 0.53 -8.08
N ALA A 146 18.54 -0.71 -8.00
CA ALA A 146 18.62 -1.59 -9.16
C ALA A 146 17.24 -1.94 -9.74
N GLN A 147 16.23 -2.12 -8.87
CA GLN A 147 14.85 -2.33 -9.27
C GLN A 147 14.28 -1.09 -9.98
N LEU A 148 14.47 0.11 -9.45
CA LEU A 148 14.09 1.35 -10.12
C LEU A 148 14.81 1.52 -11.46
N GLN A 149 16.11 1.27 -11.50
CA GLN A 149 16.89 1.37 -12.75
C GLN A 149 16.42 0.37 -13.81
N ARG A 150 16.01 -0.86 -13.43
CA ARG A 150 15.40 -1.81 -14.37
C ARG A 150 14.10 -1.27 -14.96
N ALA A 151 13.21 -0.71 -14.11
CA ALA A 151 11.96 -0.11 -14.56
C ALA A 151 12.23 1.01 -15.58
N GLU A 152 13.10 1.96 -15.24
CA GLU A 152 13.48 3.08 -16.13
C GLU A 152 14.06 2.60 -17.48
N ARG A 153 14.91 1.56 -17.47
CA ARG A 153 15.46 0.96 -18.70
C ARG A 153 14.39 0.30 -19.58
N MET A 154 13.30 -0.15 -18.97
CA MET A 154 12.15 -0.72 -19.68
C MET A 154 11.14 0.34 -20.14
N GLY A 155 11.42 1.64 -19.93
CA GLY A 155 10.46 2.72 -20.22
C GLY A 155 9.37 2.91 -19.16
N PHE A 156 9.39 2.13 -18.10
CA PHE A 156 8.41 2.21 -17.02
C PHE A 156 8.81 3.26 -15.96
N HIS A 157 8.00 4.31 -15.83
CA HIS A 157 8.17 5.39 -14.87
C HIS A 157 7.14 5.22 -13.74
N PRO A 158 7.55 4.71 -12.57
CA PRO A 158 6.60 4.39 -11.50
C PRO A 158 5.97 5.65 -10.89
N THR A 159 4.67 5.58 -10.59
CA THR A 159 3.93 6.66 -9.94
C THR A 159 4.18 6.69 -8.42
N HIS A 160 4.62 5.58 -7.84
CA HIS A 160 4.94 5.42 -6.43
C HIS A 160 5.85 4.22 -6.17
N LEU A 161 6.32 4.14 -4.95
CA LEU A 161 7.07 3.00 -4.40
C LEU A 161 6.30 2.44 -3.21
N ASP A 162 6.28 1.13 -3.06
CA ASP A 162 5.79 0.42 -1.88
C ASP A 162 6.70 -0.77 -1.52
N SER A 163 6.31 -1.66 -0.61
CA SER A 163 7.19 -2.67 -0.06
C SER A 163 6.54 -4.04 -0.02
N HIS A 164 7.04 -4.97 -0.84
CA HIS A 164 6.64 -6.38 -0.77
C HIS A 164 6.87 -6.95 0.64
N MET A 165 5.84 -7.61 1.19
CA MET A 165 5.82 -8.17 2.55
C MET A 165 6.20 -7.16 3.66
N GLY A 166 6.11 -5.86 3.41
CA GLY A 166 6.52 -4.84 4.38
C GLY A 166 8.01 -4.85 4.73
N THR A 167 8.88 -5.51 3.95
CA THR A 167 10.29 -5.76 4.28
C THR A 167 11.09 -4.48 4.54
N LEU A 168 10.74 -3.38 3.84
CA LEU A 168 11.39 -2.08 4.06
C LEU A 168 11.04 -1.42 5.40
N PHE A 169 10.02 -1.91 6.09
CA PHE A 169 9.61 -1.47 7.43
C PHE A 169 10.21 -2.34 8.55
N ALA A 170 10.94 -3.42 8.22
CA ALA A 170 11.52 -4.34 9.19
C ALA A 170 12.58 -3.67 10.10
N SER A 171 13.32 -2.70 9.58
CA SER A 171 14.26 -1.93 10.41
C SER A 171 14.24 -0.43 10.09
N PRO A 172 14.56 0.44 11.08
CA PRO A 172 14.67 1.88 10.84
C PRO A 172 15.69 2.24 9.74
N ALA A 173 16.75 1.45 9.60
CA ALA A 173 17.79 1.69 8.59
C ALA A 173 17.30 1.38 7.17
N PHE A 174 16.51 0.32 6.97
CA PHE A 174 15.87 0.00 5.69
C PHE A 174 14.84 1.07 5.31
N LEU A 175 13.99 1.43 6.28
CA LEU A 175 12.98 2.46 6.12
C LEU A 175 13.58 3.81 5.72
N GLN A 176 14.73 4.17 6.30
CA GLN A 176 15.46 5.38 5.93
C GLN A 176 15.91 5.36 4.46
N LYS A 177 16.45 4.23 3.96
CA LYS A 177 16.87 4.08 2.55
C LYS A 177 15.68 4.20 1.60
N TYR A 178 14.56 3.60 1.96
CA TYR A 178 13.30 3.68 1.21
C TYR A 178 12.78 5.11 1.08
N ILE A 179 12.64 5.81 2.21
CA ILE A 179 12.18 7.21 2.23
C ILE A 179 13.17 8.11 1.48
N GLN A 180 14.46 7.90 1.68
CA GLN A 180 15.51 8.67 0.99
C GLN A 180 15.44 8.50 -0.52
N LEU A 181 15.23 7.29 -1.05
CA LEU A 181 15.06 7.03 -2.47
C LEU A 181 13.85 7.80 -3.03
N GLY A 182 12.69 7.73 -2.34
CA GLY A 182 11.49 8.45 -2.77
C GLY A 182 11.69 9.96 -2.83
N ILE A 183 12.29 10.56 -1.78
CA ILE A 183 12.56 12.00 -1.73
C ILE A 183 13.59 12.40 -2.81
N GLU A 184 14.67 11.64 -2.96
CA GLU A 184 15.70 11.92 -3.98
C GLU A 184 15.13 11.91 -5.39
N LYS A 185 14.27 10.94 -5.68
CA LYS A 185 13.67 10.76 -7.00
C LYS A 185 12.36 11.51 -7.20
N GLN A 186 11.84 12.14 -6.16
CA GLN A 186 10.51 12.77 -6.14
C GLN A 186 9.41 11.79 -6.58
N ILE A 187 9.52 10.53 -6.14
CA ILE A 187 8.53 9.46 -6.35
C ILE A 187 7.82 9.23 -5.00
N PRO A 188 6.48 9.34 -4.93
CA PRO A 188 5.71 9.02 -3.74
C PRO A 188 6.10 7.68 -3.13
N VAL A 189 6.18 7.62 -1.81
CA VAL A 189 6.37 6.37 -1.08
C VAL A 189 5.10 6.00 -0.35
N MET A 190 4.68 4.74 -0.41
CA MET A 190 3.62 4.23 0.44
C MET A 190 4.10 4.32 1.89
N TYR A 191 3.54 5.29 2.62
CA TYR A 191 3.91 5.54 3.99
C TYR A 191 2.69 6.02 4.80
N PRO A 192 2.16 5.20 5.72
CA PRO A 192 1.17 5.62 6.69
C PRO A 192 1.89 6.45 7.76
N GLY A 193 1.49 7.70 7.91
CA GLY A 193 2.13 8.64 8.84
C GLY A 193 1.14 9.67 9.36
N GLY A 194 -0.16 9.39 9.23
CA GLY A 194 -1.24 10.24 9.70
C GLY A 194 -1.83 9.77 11.02
N ASN A 195 -3.11 9.40 11.02
CA ASN A 195 -3.78 8.90 12.23
C ASN A 195 -3.45 7.44 12.55
N ASP A 196 -3.10 6.64 11.54
CA ASP A 196 -2.61 5.26 11.63
C ASP A 196 -3.51 4.32 12.47
N ILE A 197 -4.81 4.51 12.42
CA ILE A 197 -5.76 3.82 13.32
C ILE A 197 -5.85 2.34 12.95
N LEU A 198 -6.07 2.03 11.65
CA LEU A 198 -6.26 0.66 11.20
C LEU A 198 -4.97 -0.12 11.26
N ILE A 199 -3.88 0.43 10.71
CA ILE A 199 -2.59 -0.25 10.71
C ILE A 199 -2.06 -0.46 12.14
N SER A 200 -2.34 0.47 13.05
CA SER A 200 -1.95 0.31 14.45
C SER A 200 -2.73 -0.78 15.17
N ASP A 201 -4.03 -0.93 14.87
CA ASP A 201 -4.86 -2.01 15.40
C ASP A 201 -4.41 -3.37 14.88
N GLU A 202 -4.17 -3.48 13.57
CA GLU A 202 -3.71 -4.69 12.90
C GLU A 202 -2.33 -5.14 13.40
N MET A 203 -1.38 -4.22 13.48
CA MET A 203 0.00 -4.50 13.85
C MET A 203 0.27 -4.40 15.36
N HIS A 204 -0.75 -4.06 16.16
CA HIS A 204 -0.64 -3.88 17.61
C HIS A 204 0.42 -2.85 18.02
N PHE A 205 0.50 -1.72 17.30
CA PHE A 205 1.49 -0.68 17.58
C PHE A 205 1.25 -0.01 18.93
N THR A 206 2.34 0.25 19.64
CA THR A 206 2.32 1.10 20.84
C THR A 206 2.14 2.58 20.45
N LYS A 207 1.75 3.41 21.41
CA LYS A 207 1.64 4.87 21.19
C LYS A 207 2.96 5.50 20.76
N GLU A 208 4.08 4.99 21.26
CA GLU A 208 5.43 5.45 20.91
C GLU A 208 5.77 5.09 19.46
N GLN A 209 5.36 3.91 18.99
CA GLN A 209 5.54 3.50 17.58
C GLN A 209 4.68 4.37 16.66
N VAL A 210 3.41 4.62 17.00
CA VAL A 210 2.55 5.54 16.23
C VAL A 210 3.18 6.93 16.15
N ALA A 211 3.64 7.50 17.28
CA ALA A 211 4.30 8.80 17.30
C ALA A 211 5.60 8.82 16.46
N PHE A 212 6.33 7.71 16.42
CA PHE A 212 7.50 7.56 15.55
C PHE A 212 7.11 7.57 14.07
N PHE A 213 6.06 6.81 13.67
CA PHE A 213 5.55 6.82 12.29
C PHE A 213 5.05 8.20 11.88
N GLN A 214 4.30 8.89 12.73
CA GLN A 214 3.83 10.26 12.46
C GLN A 214 4.98 11.25 12.26
N LYS A 215 6.05 11.13 13.06
CA LYS A 215 7.26 11.96 12.91
C LYS A 215 7.94 11.71 11.55
N LEU A 216 8.05 10.47 11.12
CA LEU A 216 8.61 10.14 9.80
C LEU A 216 7.67 10.58 8.68
N GLY A 217 6.35 10.46 8.85
CA GLY A 217 5.36 11.00 7.90
C GLY A 217 5.56 12.49 7.65
N LYS A 218 5.87 13.24 8.72
CA LYS A 218 6.24 14.66 8.56
C LYS A 218 7.51 14.85 7.73
N ILE A 219 8.53 13.99 7.89
CA ILE A 219 9.76 14.06 7.08
C ILE A 219 9.45 13.76 5.60
N VAL A 220 8.61 12.76 5.32
CA VAL A 220 8.16 12.43 3.95
C VAL A 220 7.42 13.63 3.33
N TRP A 221 6.50 14.23 4.10
CA TRP A 221 5.78 15.43 3.67
C TRP A 221 6.70 16.61 3.42
N ASP A 222 7.57 16.93 4.34
CA ASP A 222 8.53 18.04 4.22
C ASP A 222 9.52 17.80 3.05
N GLY A 223 9.76 16.53 2.68
CA GLY A 223 10.49 16.12 1.48
C GLY A 223 9.73 16.29 0.16
N GLY A 224 8.50 16.80 0.20
CA GLY A 224 7.71 17.11 -1.00
C GLY A 224 6.79 15.99 -1.48
N LEU A 225 6.66 14.90 -0.72
CA LEU A 225 5.86 13.73 -1.10
C LEU A 225 4.51 13.70 -0.36
N PRO A 226 3.46 13.10 -0.95
CA PRO A 226 2.21 12.83 -0.24
C PRO A 226 2.42 11.75 0.82
N VAL A 227 1.60 11.77 1.87
CA VAL A 227 1.60 10.84 2.99
C VAL A 227 0.20 10.29 3.17
N LEU A 228 0.08 9.01 3.51
CA LEU A 228 -1.20 8.38 3.86
C LEU A 228 -1.60 8.73 5.30
N ASP A 229 -2.89 8.91 5.53
CA ASP A 229 -3.43 9.02 6.90
C ASP A 229 -3.55 7.66 7.57
N ASP A 230 -3.77 6.58 6.79
CA ASP A 230 -3.90 5.21 7.30
C ASP A 230 -3.61 4.16 6.21
N LEU A 231 -3.50 2.91 6.61
CA LEU A 231 -3.31 1.76 5.73
C LEU A 231 -4.28 0.63 6.11
N HIS A 232 -4.99 0.09 5.15
CA HIS A 232 -5.85 -1.08 5.30
C HIS A 232 -5.17 -2.28 4.63
N ASN A 233 -4.62 -3.19 5.43
CA ASN A 233 -3.78 -4.31 4.97
C ASN A 233 -4.33 -5.70 5.33
N TYR A 234 -5.58 -5.80 5.76
CA TYR A 234 -6.17 -7.03 6.30
C TYR A 234 -6.38 -8.15 5.28
N SER A 235 -6.45 -7.85 3.98
CA SER A 235 -7.00 -8.79 2.98
C SER A 235 -6.19 -10.08 2.85
N TYR A 236 -4.87 -10.02 3.05
CA TYR A 236 -4.00 -11.19 2.91
C TYR A 236 -4.22 -12.23 4.01
N ASP A 237 -4.63 -11.81 5.20
CA ASP A 237 -4.91 -12.71 6.33
C ASP A 237 -6.30 -13.35 6.28
N TRP A 238 -7.16 -12.89 5.40
CA TRP A 238 -8.50 -13.47 5.22
C TRP A 238 -8.43 -14.75 4.39
N ASN A 239 -8.44 -15.89 5.07
CA ASN A 239 -8.45 -17.19 4.43
C ASN A 239 -9.90 -17.66 4.19
N PRO A 240 -10.28 -17.95 2.94
CA PRO A 240 -11.64 -18.40 2.65
C PRO A 240 -11.92 -19.76 3.28
N PRO A 241 -13.14 -19.99 3.83
CA PRO A 241 -13.56 -21.29 4.27
C PRO A 241 -13.50 -22.32 3.14
N ALA A 242 -12.98 -23.51 3.40
CA ALA A 242 -12.77 -24.56 2.38
C ALA A 242 -14.04 -24.93 1.59
N ASN A 243 -15.22 -24.82 2.21
CA ASN A 243 -16.50 -25.17 1.58
C ASN A 243 -16.97 -24.15 0.54
N ILE A 244 -16.33 -22.98 0.40
CA ILE A 244 -16.65 -21.95 -0.60
C ILE A 244 -15.56 -21.75 -1.65
N ALA A 245 -14.35 -22.30 -1.47
CA ALA A 245 -13.19 -22.09 -2.32
C ALA A 245 -13.46 -22.34 -3.82
N ASN A 246 -14.26 -23.35 -4.15
CA ASN A 246 -14.64 -23.69 -5.53
C ASN A 246 -15.97 -23.07 -6.01
N ASN A 247 -16.49 -22.06 -5.30
CA ASN A 247 -17.74 -21.39 -5.65
C ASN A 247 -17.53 -19.89 -5.76
N ASP A 248 -17.37 -19.39 -6.96
CA ASP A 248 -17.05 -17.99 -7.23
C ASP A 248 -18.07 -17.01 -6.64
N ALA A 249 -19.37 -17.33 -6.70
CA ALA A 249 -20.40 -16.47 -6.12
C ALA A 249 -20.33 -16.39 -4.59
N ALA A 250 -20.09 -17.54 -3.92
CA ALA A 250 -19.93 -17.59 -2.47
C ALA A 250 -18.61 -16.91 -2.03
N LEU A 251 -17.55 -17.12 -2.80
CA LEU A 251 -16.25 -16.50 -2.57
C LEU A 251 -16.30 -14.98 -2.72
N THR A 252 -16.96 -14.48 -3.77
CA THR A 252 -17.21 -13.05 -4.00
C THR A 252 -17.98 -12.44 -2.83
N LYS A 253 -19.13 -13.03 -2.48
CA LYS A 253 -19.94 -12.50 -1.38
C LYS A 253 -19.16 -12.45 -0.07
N TRP A 254 -18.47 -13.51 0.27
CA TRP A 254 -17.66 -13.58 1.49
C TRP A 254 -16.58 -12.49 1.54
N ARG A 255 -15.87 -12.25 0.43
CA ARG A 255 -14.81 -11.26 0.37
C ARG A 255 -15.37 -9.83 0.37
N VAL A 256 -16.46 -9.59 -0.35
CA VAL A 256 -17.16 -8.29 -0.35
C VAL A 256 -17.66 -7.95 1.05
N ASP A 257 -18.32 -8.89 1.75
CA ASP A 257 -18.79 -8.67 3.12
C ASP A 257 -17.66 -8.25 4.08
N LEU A 258 -16.45 -8.81 3.91
CA LEU A 258 -15.27 -8.45 4.71
C LEU A 258 -14.75 -7.04 4.37
N TYR A 259 -14.65 -6.69 3.10
CA TYR A 259 -14.27 -5.33 2.71
C TYR A 259 -15.29 -4.30 3.18
N GLU A 260 -16.59 -4.54 2.96
CA GLU A 260 -17.64 -3.63 3.41
C GLU A 260 -17.59 -3.41 4.93
N LYS A 261 -17.42 -4.49 5.70
CA LYS A 261 -17.30 -4.43 7.15
C LYS A 261 -16.10 -3.61 7.60
N THR A 262 -14.91 -3.86 7.06
CA THR A 262 -13.68 -3.18 7.51
C THR A 262 -13.60 -1.75 6.97
N MET A 263 -13.96 -1.52 5.71
CA MET A 263 -13.94 -0.19 5.10
C MET A 263 -15.00 0.75 5.70
N SER A 264 -16.12 0.23 6.20
CA SER A 264 -17.10 1.06 6.94
C SER A 264 -16.52 1.69 8.20
N GLN A 265 -15.41 1.17 8.72
CA GLN A 265 -14.72 1.68 9.91
C GLN A 265 -13.68 2.76 9.58
N LEU A 266 -13.37 2.98 8.30
CA LEU A 266 -12.41 3.99 7.85
C LEU A 266 -12.78 5.38 8.38
N LYS A 267 -11.81 6.03 8.97
CA LYS A 267 -11.93 7.42 9.43
C LYS A 267 -11.70 8.40 8.29
N PRO A 268 -12.08 9.67 8.44
CA PRO A 268 -11.66 10.72 7.51
C PRO A 268 -10.15 10.73 7.34
N GLY A 269 -9.71 10.90 6.10
CA GLY A 269 -8.31 10.88 5.72
C GLY A 269 -8.07 10.14 4.42
N LEU A 270 -6.80 9.96 4.07
CA LEU A 270 -6.31 9.24 2.90
C LEU A 270 -5.85 7.84 3.30
N THR A 271 -6.54 6.80 2.84
CA THR A 271 -6.22 5.40 3.14
C THR A 271 -5.91 4.62 1.86
N MET A 272 -4.80 3.90 1.83
CA MET A 272 -4.56 2.88 0.81
C MET A 272 -5.12 1.54 1.31
N VAL A 273 -5.88 0.87 0.45
CA VAL A 273 -6.47 -0.46 0.70
C VAL A 273 -5.75 -1.46 -0.17
N ILE A 274 -4.97 -2.34 0.46
CA ILE A 274 -4.15 -3.35 -0.23
C ILE A 274 -4.97 -4.60 -0.54
N MET A 275 -4.74 -5.15 -1.72
CA MET A 275 -5.29 -6.42 -2.19
C MET A 275 -4.36 -7.12 -3.18
N HIS A 276 -4.61 -8.41 -3.46
CA HIS A 276 -3.76 -9.22 -4.32
C HIS A 276 -4.59 -9.90 -5.42
N CYS A 277 -5.06 -9.14 -6.38
CA CYS A 277 -5.93 -9.63 -7.44
C CYS A 277 -5.22 -10.63 -8.36
N THR A 278 -5.69 -11.88 -8.39
CA THR A 278 -5.12 -12.94 -9.23
C THR A 278 -6.24 -13.74 -9.91
N ASP A 279 -6.03 -14.10 -11.18
CA ASP A 279 -6.87 -15.07 -11.92
C ASP A 279 -6.10 -16.41 -11.98
N PRO A 280 -6.26 -17.30 -10.99
CA PRO A 280 -5.42 -18.48 -10.86
C PRO A 280 -5.60 -19.45 -12.04
N SER A 281 -4.49 -19.75 -12.74
CA SER A 281 -4.43 -20.84 -13.72
C SER A 281 -4.23 -22.17 -13.02
N SER A 282 -4.32 -23.28 -13.76
CA SER A 282 -4.06 -24.64 -13.24
C SER A 282 -2.62 -24.84 -12.70
N ILE A 283 -1.67 -23.98 -13.11
CA ILE A 283 -0.28 -24.00 -12.64
C ILE A 283 -0.09 -23.20 -11.35
N PHE A 284 -1.00 -22.28 -11.03
CA PHE A 284 -0.81 -21.37 -9.89
C PHE A 284 -0.65 -22.09 -8.53
N PRO A 285 -1.33 -23.22 -8.25
CA PRO A 285 -1.09 -24.01 -7.04
C PRO A 285 0.32 -24.60 -6.90
N GLU A 286 1.07 -24.75 -8.01
CA GLU A 286 2.48 -25.17 -7.98
C GLU A 286 3.40 -24.02 -7.51
N ILE A 287 2.91 -22.76 -7.58
CA ILE A 287 3.64 -21.58 -7.14
C ILE A 287 3.35 -21.31 -5.66
N THR A 288 2.07 -21.25 -5.29
CA THR A 288 1.60 -20.89 -3.94
C THR A 288 0.22 -21.43 -3.63
N ASP A 289 -0.08 -21.63 -2.34
CA ASP A 289 -1.39 -22.03 -1.82
C ASP A 289 -2.36 -20.85 -1.63
N SER A 290 -1.93 -19.62 -1.94
CA SER A 290 -2.73 -18.40 -1.76
C SER A 290 -3.76 -18.12 -2.86
N GLY A 291 -3.95 -19.05 -3.82
CA GLY A 291 -4.78 -18.84 -5.00
C GLY A 291 -6.22 -18.41 -4.70
N ASP A 292 -6.87 -19.06 -3.76
CA ASP A 292 -8.28 -18.79 -3.45
C ASP A 292 -8.48 -17.40 -2.81
N LYS A 293 -7.59 -17.01 -1.89
CA LYS A 293 -7.67 -15.66 -1.26
C LYS A 293 -7.42 -14.54 -2.27
N ARG A 294 -6.47 -14.75 -3.18
CA ARG A 294 -6.13 -13.79 -4.25
C ARG A 294 -7.22 -13.71 -5.32
N LYS A 295 -7.83 -14.85 -5.66
CA LYS A 295 -9.01 -14.89 -6.54
C LYS A 295 -10.19 -14.15 -5.91
N ALA A 296 -10.40 -14.32 -4.60
CA ALA A 296 -11.44 -13.62 -3.88
C ALA A 296 -11.29 -12.10 -3.94
N ASP A 297 -10.06 -11.58 -3.85
CA ASP A 297 -9.78 -10.15 -4.04
C ASP A 297 -10.18 -9.69 -5.45
N MET A 298 -9.75 -10.41 -6.49
CA MET A 298 -10.12 -10.09 -7.87
C MET A 298 -11.65 -10.07 -8.05
N LEU A 299 -12.34 -11.09 -7.57
CA LEU A 299 -13.79 -11.19 -7.69
C LEU A 299 -14.52 -10.06 -6.95
N ALA A 300 -14.07 -9.69 -5.76
CA ALA A 300 -14.62 -8.58 -5.00
C ALA A 300 -14.45 -7.24 -5.74
N MET A 301 -13.27 -7.01 -6.32
CA MET A 301 -13.02 -5.78 -7.09
C MET A 301 -13.82 -5.71 -8.39
N LEU A 302 -14.27 -6.84 -8.94
CA LEU A 302 -15.14 -6.92 -10.11
C LEU A 302 -16.63 -6.84 -9.75
N ASP A 303 -17.00 -6.93 -8.47
CA ASP A 303 -18.39 -7.01 -8.04
C ASP A 303 -19.13 -5.67 -8.15
N PRO A 304 -20.26 -5.60 -8.86
CA PRO A 304 -21.01 -4.36 -9.01
C PRO A 304 -21.66 -3.89 -7.70
N GLY A 305 -21.93 -4.79 -6.77
CA GLY A 305 -22.44 -4.48 -5.43
C GLY A 305 -21.40 -3.73 -4.63
N PHE A 306 -20.15 -4.20 -4.66
CA PHE A 306 -19.04 -3.51 -4.00
C PHE A 306 -18.79 -2.11 -4.59
N LYS A 307 -18.86 -1.98 -5.93
CA LYS A 307 -18.80 -0.67 -6.59
C LYS A 307 -19.91 0.26 -6.12
N LYS A 308 -21.12 -0.25 -5.97
CA LYS A 308 -22.26 0.50 -5.44
C LYS A 308 -22.02 0.90 -3.97
N PHE A 309 -21.54 -0.01 -3.13
CA PHE A 309 -21.20 0.27 -1.73
C PHE A 309 -20.21 1.43 -1.61
N LEU A 310 -19.11 1.43 -2.36
CA LEU A 310 -18.12 2.52 -2.35
C LEU A 310 -18.76 3.88 -2.62
N LYS A 311 -19.64 3.93 -3.64
CA LYS A 311 -20.37 5.14 -3.99
C LYS A 311 -21.36 5.58 -2.90
N ASP A 312 -22.16 4.65 -2.39
CA ASP A 312 -23.18 4.93 -1.37
C ASP A 312 -22.56 5.39 -0.04
N GLN A 313 -21.37 4.90 0.29
CA GLN A 313 -20.59 5.33 1.44
C GLN A 313 -19.87 6.67 1.24
N GLY A 314 -19.87 7.22 0.04
CA GLY A 314 -19.25 8.50 -0.29
C GLY A 314 -17.73 8.47 -0.29
N PHE A 315 -17.10 7.32 -0.57
CA PHE A 315 -15.66 7.24 -0.74
C PHE A 315 -15.20 8.01 -1.98
N ILE A 316 -14.10 8.75 -1.85
CA ILE A 316 -13.44 9.42 -2.96
C ILE A 316 -12.26 8.55 -3.39
N LEU A 317 -12.31 8.03 -4.61
CA LEU A 317 -11.21 7.30 -5.23
C LEU A 317 -10.15 8.30 -5.73
N THR A 318 -8.87 8.01 -5.45
CA THR A 318 -7.71 8.76 -5.94
C THR A 318 -6.58 7.82 -6.34
N THR A 319 -5.51 8.36 -6.92
CA THR A 319 -4.31 7.62 -7.34
C THR A 319 -3.05 8.30 -6.81
N TRP A 320 -1.94 7.59 -6.75
CA TRP A 320 -0.64 8.17 -6.36
C TRP A 320 -0.21 9.29 -7.31
N HIS A 321 -0.51 9.13 -8.60
CA HIS A 321 -0.26 10.17 -9.58
C HIS A 321 -1.04 11.47 -9.24
N GLU A 322 -2.33 11.37 -8.96
CA GLU A 322 -3.14 12.53 -8.54
C GLU A 322 -2.64 13.13 -7.23
N LEU A 323 -2.29 12.29 -6.24
CA LEU A 323 -1.77 12.76 -4.96
C LEU A 323 -0.48 13.57 -5.14
N MET A 324 0.44 13.11 -6.00
CA MET A 324 1.67 13.86 -6.28
C MET A 324 1.39 15.19 -6.98
N GLN A 325 0.47 15.21 -7.93
CA GLN A 325 0.03 16.47 -8.58
C GLN A 325 -0.57 17.46 -7.57
N ARG A 326 -1.36 16.97 -6.61
CA ARG A 326 -1.92 17.80 -5.53
C ARG A 326 -0.83 18.28 -4.59
N ARG A 327 0.10 17.39 -4.20
CA ARG A 327 1.22 17.72 -3.31
C ARG A 327 2.11 18.83 -3.88
N GLN A 328 2.37 18.81 -5.19
CA GLN A 328 3.16 19.85 -5.87
C GLN A 328 2.49 21.25 -5.85
N LYS A 329 1.18 21.33 -5.65
CA LYS A 329 0.44 22.59 -5.54
C LYS A 329 0.38 23.14 -4.12
N VAL A 330 0.74 22.34 -3.13
CA VAL A 330 0.75 22.73 -1.71
C VAL A 330 2.15 23.18 -1.33
N LYS A 331 2.24 24.39 -0.76
CA LYS A 331 3.51 24.99 -0.31
C LYS A 331 3.98 24.41 1.03
#